data_aaacd835a037919eb5ea7e1e1b70b051
#
_entry.id   aaacd835a037919eb5ea7e1e1b70b051
#
_cell.length_a   1.000
_cell.length_b   1.000
_cell.length_c   1.000
_cell.angle_alpha   90.00
_cell.angle_beta   90.00
_cell.angle_gamma   90.00
#
_symmetry.space_group_name_H-M   'P 1'
#
loop_
_entity.id
_entity.type
_entity.pdbx_description
1 polymer ?
#
loop_
_entity_poly.entity_id
_entity_poly.type
_entity_poly.pdbx_seq_one_letter_code
_entity_poly.pdbx_strand_id
1 'polypeptide(L)'
;MSDIHPESQFITKDLAAYEGMTVEEYTFCQMENYHGQMQDYKLDVITAPEAASSPCPVVIFVHGGGFVQPNDKRQGYIPVFAKALIKAGYAVVSPDYPVFDNLKEREAWNKTAGADRAAEAVYLAYQYVKENAERLHFDAEHIAVMGGSAGGMACFYLLEHYDVDVKMFGNCWGSPRYQPIDVSSFPPTLSIHGTADPTVPYELELPIQDDFARFGVPHELVSVEGAGHTPMKHFQTYIPTVIEWLDRYMKS
;
A
#
# COMPACT_ATOMS: atom_id res chain seq x y z
N MET A 1 1.79 -11.61 -28.62
CA MET A 1 2.10 -10.30 -28.05
C MET A 1 1.93 -10.50 -26.56
N SER A 2 2.98 -10.30 -25.78
CA SER A 2 2.94 -10.54 -24.33
C SER A 2 2.05 -9.47 -23.72
N ASP A 3 0.95 -9.88 -23.08
CA ASP A 3 0.07 -9.01 -22.30
C ASP A 3 0.82 -8.57 -21.02
N ILE A 4 1.78 -7.69 -21.21
CA ILE A 4 2.49 -7.05 -20.09
C ILE A 4 1.50 -6.07 -19.47
N HIS A 5 1.10 -6.33 -18.24
CA HIS A 5 0.25 -5.42 -17.48
C HIS A 5 0.90 -4.03 -17.45
N PRO A 6 0.18 -2.92 -17.74
CA PRO A 6 0.77 -1.58 -17.81
C PRO A 6 1.59 -1.17 -16.58
N GLU A 7 1.24 -1.69 -15.41
CA GLU A 7 1.95 -1.43 -14.14
C GLU A 7 3.32 -2.13 -14.06
N SER A 8 3.56 -3.21 -14.82
CA SER A 8 4.85 -3.90 -14.84
C SER A 8 5.99 -3.02 -15.38
N GLN A 9 5.66 -1.95 -16.11
CA GLN A 9 6.64 -0.98 -16.61
C GLN A 9 7.28 -0.13 -15.50
N PHE A 10 6.72 -0.15 -14.29
CA PHE A 10 7.19 0.63 -13.15
C PHE A 10 7.99 -0.18 -12.13
N ILE A 11 8.30 -1.45 -12.41
CA ILE A 11 9.13 -2.24 -11.52
C ILE A 11 10.57 -1.77 -11.65
N THR A 12 11.12 -1.24 -10.57
CA THR A 12 12.54 -0.97 -10.49
C THR A 12 13.21 -1.94 -9.54
N LYS A 13 14.07 -2.78 -10.08
CA LYS A 13 15.02 -3.58 -9.29
C LYS A 13 16.30 -2.79 -8.99
N ASP A 14 16.39 -1.58 -9.52
CA ASP A 14 17.56 -0.72 -9.39
C ASP A 14 17.46 0.08 -8.09
N LEU A 15 18.35 -0.22 -7.15
CA LEU A 15 18.49 0.54 -5.90
C LEU A 15 18.90 2.01 -6.13
N ALA A 16 19.31 2.40 -7.36
CA ALA A 16 19.52 3.80 -7.70
C ALA A 16 18.27 4.68 -7.53
N ALA A 17 17.07 4.10 -7.65
CA ALA A 17 15.83 4.81 -7.36
C ALA A 17 15.68 5.23 -5.89
N TYR A 18 16.47 4.61 -5.00
CA TYR A 18 16.51 4.88 -3.55
C TYR A 18 17.71 5.74 -3.14
N GLU A 19 18.33 6.44 -4.10
CA GLU A 19 19.46 7.34 -3.79
C GLU A 19 19.07 8.38 -2.71
N GLY A 20 19.91 8.48 -1.68
CA GLY A 20 19.68 9.34 -0.52
C GLY A 20 18.74 8.73 0.53
N MET A 21 18.46 7.43 0.44
CA MET A 21 17.70 6.68 1.44
C MET A 21 18.50 5.45 1.88
N THR A 22 18.25 4.96 3.09
CA THR A 22 18.74 3.66 3.54
C THR A 22 17.64 2.63 3.28
N VAL A 23 18.00 1.48 2.67
CA VAL A 23 17.09 0.37 2.39
C VAL A 23 17.68 -0.89 2.99
N GLU A 24 16.95 -1.49 3.93
CA GLU A 24 17.30 -2.76 4.56
C GLU A 24 16.22 -3.79 4.29
N GLU A 25 16.61 -4.97 3.83
CA GLU A 25 15.67 -6.05 3.52
C GLU A 25 15.62 -7.07 4.67
N TYR A 26 14.41 -7.44 5.09
CA TYR A 26 14.17 -8.43 6.13
C TYR A 26 13.18 -9.50 5.68
N THR A 27 13.42 -10.76 6.03
CA THR A 27 12.39 -11.80 5.99
C THR A 27 11.45 -11.59 7.17
N PHE A 28 10.16 -11.39 6.90
CA PHE A 28 9.18 -11.10 7.96
C PHE A 28 8.22 -12.26 8.23
N CYS A 29 8.01 -13.14 7.25
CA CYS A 29 7.16 -14.31 7.43
C CYS A 29 7.49 -15.43 6.43
N GLN A 30 6.91 -16.61 6.69
CA GLN A 30 6.76 -17.69 5.73
C GLN A 30 5.29 -17.91 5.45
N MET A 31 4.92 -17.96 4.19
CA MET A 31 3.57 -18.24 3.73
C MET A 31 3.60 -19.23 2.57
N GLU A 32 2.52 -19.97 2.42
CA GLU A 32 2.31 -20.82 1.25
C GLU A 32 2.02 -19.96 0.01
N ASN A 33 2.72 -20.21 -1.09
CA ASN A 33 2.42 -19.56 -2.38
C ASN A 33 1.23 -20.24 -3.07
N TYR A 34 0.83 -19.77 -4.26
CA TYR A 34 -0.31 -20.35 -4.99
C TYR A 34 -0.07 -21.74 -5.56
N HIS A 35 1.15 -22.28 -5.44
CA HIS A 35 1.52 -23.67 -5.81
C HIS A 35 1.60 -24.61 -4.60
N GLY A 36 1.16 -24.19 -3.42
CA GLY A 36 1.21 -25.02 -2.21
C GLY A 36 2.62 -25.16 -1.61
N GLN A 37 3.53 -24.24 -1.90
CA GLN A 37 4.90 -24.28 -1.42
C GLN A 37 5.14 -23.18 -0.37
N MET A 38 5.72 -23.54 0.77
CA MET A 38 6.16 -22.56 1.76
C MET A 38 7.31 -21.73 1.19
N GLN A 39 7.19 -20.41 1.31
CA GLN A 39 8.14 -19.43 0.78
C GLN A 39 8.38 -18.32 1.80
N ASP A 40 9.64 -17.85 1.88
CA ASP A 40 9.99 -16.66 2.65
C ASP A 40 9.49 -15.41 1.93
N TYR A 41 8.78 -14.55 2.67
CA TYR A 41 8.39 -13.23 2.19
C TYR A 41 9.20 -12.16 2.90
N LYS A 42 9.59 -11.15 2.12
CA LYS A 42 10.50 -10.11 2.55
C LYS A 42 9.83 -8.74 2.51
N LEU A 43 10.31 -7.86 3.37
CA LEU A 43 9.96 -6.44 3.33
C LEU A 43 11.23 -5.59 3.24
N ASP A 44 11.09 -4.43 2.62
CA ASP A 44 12.10 -3.38 2.66
C ASP A 44 11.72 -2.37 3.75
N VAL A 45 12.67 -2.06 4.62
CA VAL A 45 12.63 -0.93 5.55
C VAL A 45 13.39 0.20 4.92
N ILE A 46 12.72 1.31 4.67
CA ILE A 46 13.25 2.47 3.96
C ILE A 46 13.23 3.67 4.89
N THR A 47 14.39 4.22 5.19
CA THR A 47 14.57 5.31 6.17
C THR A 47 15.49 6.41 5.64
N ALA A 48 15.58 7.52 6.39
CA ALA A 48 16.60 8.52 6.14
C ALA A 48 18.01 7.91 6.36
N PRO A 49 19.06 8.40 5.67
CA PRO A 49 20.42 7.93 5.85
C PRO A 49 20.95 8.17 7.26
N GLU A 50 20.47 9.22 7.91
CA GLU A 50 20.84 9.56 9.28
C GLU A 50 19.76 9.04 10.25
N ALA A 51 20.21 8.44 11.35
CA ALA A 51 19.30 7.98 12.38
C ALA A 51 18.48 9.14 12.95
N ALA A 52 17.17 8.97 13.03
CA ALA A 52 16.29 9.96 13.68
C ALA A 52 16.63 10.06 15.18
N SER A 53 16.43 11.24 15.76
CA SER A 53 16.63 11.49 17.19
C SER A 53 15.55 10.86 18.08
N SER A 54 14.40 10.51 17.49
CA SER A 54 13.25 9.87 18.13
C SER A 54 12.71 8.75 17.25
N PRO A 55 11.97 7.77 17.82
CA PRO A 55 11.31 6.76 17.01
C PRO A 55 10.44 7.37 15.92
N CYS A 56 10.51 6.81 14.70
CA CYS A 56 9.78 7.30 13.53
C CYS A 56 8.39 6.66 13.42
N PRO A 57 7.33 7.43 13.17
CA PRO A 57 6.06 6.86 12.73
C PRO A 57 6.24 6.14 11.38
N VAL A 58 5.45 5.08 11.17
CA VAL A 58 5.65 4.13 10.07
C VAL A 58 4.51 4.16 9.08
N VAL A 59 4.83 4.18 7.80
CA VAL A 59 3.89 3.94 6.70
C VAL A 59 4.20 2.58 6.09
N ILE A 60 3.30 1.60 6.25
CA ILE A 60 3.37 0.34 5.50
C ILE A 60 2.77 0.59 4.13
N PHE A 61 3.61 0.59 3.08
CA PHE A 61 3.17 0.91 1.72
C PHE A 61 3.14 -0.36 0.85
N VAL A 62 1.93 -0.79 0.48
CA VAL A 62 1.65 -2.04 -0.23
C VAL A 62 1.64 -1.82 -1.74
N HIS A 63 2.46 -2.60 -2.46
CA HIS A 63 2.58 -2.47 -3.92
C HIS A 63 1.36 -2.98 -4.68
N GLY A 64 1.18 -2.50 -5.90
CA GLY A 64 0.11 -2.91 -6.82
C GLY A 64 0.52 -4.08 -7.73
N GLY A 65 0.00 -4.06 -8.97
CA GLY A 65 0.35 -5.03 -10.00
C GLY A 65 -0.65 -6.17 -10.16
N GLY A 66 -1.91 -5.97 -9.74
CA GLY A 66 -3.00 -6.91 -10.00
C GLY A 66 -2.81 -8.29 -9.38
N PHE A 67 -1.96 -8.41 -8.35
CA PHE A 67 -1.58 -9.67 -7.71
C PHE A 67 -0.87 -10.67 -8.62
N VAL A 68 -0.14 -10.21 -9.65
CA VAL A 68 0.56 -11.08 -10.60
C VAL A 68 2.03 -10.68 -10.77
N GLN A 69 2.86 -11.68 -11.15
CA GLN A 69 4.26 -11.44 -11.52
C GLN A 69 4.36 -10.46 -12.71
N PRO A 70 5.47 -9.68 -12.81
CA PRO A 70 6.66 -9.67 -11.95
C PRO A 70 6.62 -8.60 -10.85
N ASN A 71 5.45 -8.17 -10.39
CA ASN A 71 5.31 -7.08 -9.41
C ASN A 71 5.83 -7.47 -8.02
N ASP A 72 6.49 -6.54 -7.35
CA ASP A 72 7.10 -6.73 -6.03
C ASP A 72 7.12 -5.42 -5.21
N LYS A 73 7.64 -5.48 -3.98
CA LYS A 73 7.78 -4.38 -3.02
C LYS A 73 8.61 -3.18 -3.52
N ARG A 74 9.30 -3.30 -4.66
CA ARG A 74 10.11 -2.23 -5.28
C ARG A 74 9.46 -1.66 -6.52
N GLN A 75 8.14 -1.72 -6.62
CA GLN A 75 7.39 -1.12 -7.72
C GLN A 75 7.69 0.40 -7.83
N GLY A 76 7.85 0.91 -9.09
CA GLY A 76 8.50 2.19 -9.36
C GLY A 76 7.92 3.45 -8.69
N TYR A 77 6.68 3.43 -8.21
CA TYR A 77 6.14 4.54 -7.43
C TYR A 77 6.56 4.48 -5.93
N ILE A 78 6.93 3.30 -5.41
CA ILE A 78 7.34 3.14 -4.00
C ILE A 78 8.50 4.08 -3.63
N PRO A 79 9.65 4.09 -4.35
CA PRO A 79 10.74 5.00 -4.01
C PRO A 79 10.36 6.48 -4.12
N VAL A 80 9.42 6.85 -5.01
CA VAL A 80 8.96 8.23 -5.15
C VAL A 80 8.17 8.68 -3.92
N PHE A 81 7.23 7.85 -3.45
CA PHE A 81 6.51 8.09 -2.20
C PHE A 81 7.46 8.04 -1.00
N ALA A 82 8.31 7.01 -0.90
CA ALA A 82 9.26 6.85 0.20
C ALA A 82 10.13 8.10 0.38
N LYS A 83 10.66 8.67 -0.70
CA LYS A 83 11.46 9.89 -0.65
C LYS A 83 10.70 11.08 -0.06
N ALA A 84 9.42 11.25 -0.41
CA ALA A 84 8.60 12.33 0.11
C ALA A 84 8.23 12.09 1.59
N LEU A 85 7.87 10.85 1.94
CA LEU A 85 7.48 10.46 3.30
C LEU A 85 8.65 10.54 4.28
N ILE A 86 9.84 10.07 3.87
CA ILE A 86 11.06 10.17 4.68
C ILE A 86 11.43 11.64 4.94
N LYS A 87 11.32 12.50 3.92
CA LYS A 87 11.54 13.94 4.09
C LYS A 87 10.55 14.56 5.08
N ALA A 88 9.34 14.02 5.18
CA ALA A 88 8.34 14.44 6.15
C ALA A 88 8.50 13.78 7.53
N GLY A 89 9.50 12.92 7.73
CA GLY A 89 9.83 12.30 9.02
C GLY A 89 9.18 10.94 9.27
N TYR A 90 8.73 10.24 8.23
CA TYR A 90 8.17 8.89 8.31
C TYR A 90 9.18 7.85 7.87
N ALA A 91 9.17 6.68 8.49
CA ALA A 91 9.76 5.48 7.92
C ALA A 91 8.76 4.80 6.98
N VAL A 92 9.25 4.13 5.93
CA VAL A 92 8.41 3.38 5.00
C VAL A 92 8.79 1.90 5.06
N VAL A 93 7.79 1.04 5.21
CA VAL A 93 7.94 -0.42 5.14
C VAL A 93 7.17 -0.91 3.93
N SER A 94 7.85 -1.55 2.99
CA SER A 94 7.23 -2.07 1.78
C SER A 94 7.32 -3.60 1.78
N PRO A 95 6.21 -4.32 2.04
CA PRO A 95 6.21 -5.79 2.06
C PRO A 95 5.95 -6.39 0.68
N ASP A 96 6.55 -7.55 0.41
CA ASP A 96 6.08 -8.48 -0.61
C ASP A 96 4.87 -9.28 -0.09
N TYR A 97 4.08 -9.82 -0.99
CA TYR A 97 2.98 -10.73 -0.72
C TYR A 97 2.87 -11.80 -1.83
N PRO A 98 2.14 -12.91 -1.61
CA PRO A 98 1.95 -13.92 -2.65
C PRO A 98 1.30 -13.36 -3.91
N VAL A 99 1.92 -13.60 -5.06
CA VAL A 99 1.42 -13.19 -6.37
C VAL A 99 1.33 -14.40 -7.29
N PHE A 100 0.34 -14.40 -8.20
CA PHE A 100 0.19 -15.40 -9.23
C PHE A 100 1.25 -15.26 -10.32
N ASP A 101 1.60 -16.32 -11.00
CA ASP A 101 2.58 -16.26 -12.09
C ASP A 101 2.07 -15.41 -13.26
N ASN A 102 0.76 -15.38 -13.49
CA ASN A 102 0.14 -14.62 -14.58
C ASN A 102 -1.38 -14.41 -14.36
N LEU A 103 -1.97 -13.56 -15.19
CA LEU A 103 -3.40 -13.24 -15.15
C LEU A 103 -4.30 -14.49 -15.33
N LYS A 104 -3.92 -15.42 -16.20
CA LYS A 104 -4.71 -16.61 -16.46
C LYS A 104 -4.80 -17.53 -15.24
N GLU A 105 -3.70 -17.66 -14.50
CA GLU A 105 -3.69 -18.37 -13.24
C GLU A 105 -4.58 -17.68 -12.21
N ARG A 106 -4.43 -16.35 -12.03
CA ARG A 106 -5.27 -15.58 -11.13
C ARG A 106 -6.77 -15.74 -11.45
N GLU A 107 -7.14 -15.74 -12.73
CA GLU A 107 -8.55 -15.87 -13.16
C GLU A 107 -9.12 -17.28 -12.89
N ALA A 108 -8.26 -18.30 -12.76
CA ALA A 108 -8.66 -19.65 -12.40
C ALA A 108 -8.99 -19.81 -10.90
N TRP A 109 -8.57 -18.86 -10.08
CA TRP A 109 -8.86 -18.81 -8.66
C TRP A 109 -10.14 -18.01 -8.36
N ASN A 110 -10.56 -18.05 -7.11
CA ASN A 110 -11.61 -17.18 -6.63
C ASN A 110 -11.17 -15.70 -6.77
N LYS A 111 -12.11 -14.81 -7.07
CA LYS A 111 -11.84 -13.40 -7.39
C LYS A 111 -11.18 -12.61 -6.27
N THR A 112 -11.35 -13.03 -5.01
CA THR A 112 -10.79 -12.35 -3.83
C THR A 112 -9.44 -12.91 -3.41
N ALA A 113 -9.06 -14.11 -3.87
CA ALA A 113 -7.88 -14.83 -3.39
C ALA A 113 -6.58 -14.00 -3.38
N GLY A 114 -6.39 -13.15 -4.40
CA GLY A 114 -5.24 -12.24 -4.43
C GLY A 114 -5.26 -11.22 -3.29
N ALA A 115 -6.40 -10.61 -3.05
CA ALA A 115 -6.58 -9.62 -1.99
C ALA A 115 -6.50 -10.26 -0.60
N ASP A 116 -7.13 -11.42 -0.41
CA ASP A 116 -7.12 -12.16 0.87
C ASP A 116 -5.68 -12.53 1.28
N ARG A 117 -4.91 -13.10 0.34
CA ARG A 117 -3.52 -13.52 0.62
C ARG A 117 -2.59 -12.33 0.80
N ALA A 118 -2.79 -11.25 0.04
CA ALA A 118 -2.02 -10.02 0.22
C ALA A 118 -2.36 -9.36 1.56
N ALA A 119 -3.63 -9.32 1.96
CA ALA A 119 -4.04 -8.80 3.27
C ALA A 119 -3.41 -9.59 4.43
N GLU A 120 -3.36 -10.93 4.35
CA GLU A 120 -2.66 -11.78 5.31
C GLU A 120 -1.18 -11.41 5.42
N ALA A 121 -0.48 -11.23 4.29
CA ALA A 121 0.92 -10.84 4.28
C ALA A 121 1.13 -9.44 4.88
N VAL A 122 0.24 -8.48 4.58
CA VAL A 122 0.31 -7.13 5.15
C VAL A 122 0.05 -7.15 6.65
N TYR A 123 -0.86 -8.00 7.13
CA TYR A 123 -1.07 -8.22 8.56
C TYR A 123 0.19 -8.74 9.26
N LEU A 124 0.85 -9.74 8.67
CA LEU A 124 2.12 -10.27 9.19
C LEU A 124 3.23 -9.21 9.16
N ALA A 125 3.27 -8.35 8.13
CA ALA A 125 4.19 -7.23 8.08
C ALA A 125 3.89 -6.18 9.17
N TYR A 126 2.61 -5.90 9.44
CA TYR A 126 2.19 -5.04 10.55
C TYR A 126 2.65 -5.61 11.90
N GLN A 127 2.45 -6.90 12.14
CA GLN A 127 2.94 -7.57 13.36
C GLN A 127 4.47 -7.47 13.47
N TYR A 128 5.19 -7.74 12.37
CA TYR A 128 6.64 -7.62 12.33
C TYR A 128 7.12 -6.20 12.69
N VAL A 129 6.45 -5.16 12.18
CA VAL A 129 6.76 -3.77 12.53
C VAL A 129 6.59 -3.53 14.02
N LYS A 130 5.48 -3.97 14.62
CA LYS A 130 5.21 -3.82 16.06
C LYS A 130 6.23 -4.57 16.93
N GLU A 131 6.52 -5.82 16.60
CA GLU A 131 7.45 -6.67 17.35
C GLU A 131 8.91 -6.19 17.28
N ASN A 132 9.28 -5.52 16.20
CA ASN A 132 10.65 -5.05 15.96
C ASN A 132 10.81 -3.52 16.10
N ALA A 133 9.79 -2.83 16.62
CA ALA A 133 9.77 -1.37 16.66
C ALA A 133 10.98 -0.78 17.39
N GLU A 134 11.34 -1.32 18.55
CA GLU A 134 12.52 -0.87 19.32
C GLU A 134 13.82 -1.05 18.50
N ARG A 135 14.02 -2.22 17.89
CA ARG A 135 15.22 -2.52 17.09
C ARG A 135 15.34 -1.66 15.83
N LEU A 136 14.19 -1.36 15.20
CA LEU A 136 14.12 -0.57 13.97
C LEU A 136 13.95 0.93 14.22
N HIS A 137 13.89 1.32 15.50
CA HIS A 137 13.66 2.71 15.91
C HIS A 137 12.35 3.29 15.37
N PHE A 138 11.28 2.49 15.44
CA PHE A 138 9.94 2.85 15.00
C PHE A 138 9.04 3.24 16.17
N ASP A 139 8.10 4.14 15.91
CA ASP A 139 6.98 4.42 16.78
C ASP A 139 5.82 3.46 16.45
N ALA A 140 5.70 2.39 17.24
CA ALA A 140 4.71 1.33 17.04
C ALA A 140 3.26 1.76 17.28
N GLU A 141 3.05 2.91 17.92
CA GLU A 141 1.71 3.46 18.18
C GLU A 141 1.20 4.32 17.01
N HIS A 142 2.10 4.73 16.11
CA HIS A 142 1.78 5.55 14.96
C HIS A 142 2.14 4.82 13.65
N ILE A 143 1.25 3.92 13.24
CA ILE A 143 1.35 3.16 11.98
C ILE A 143 0.20 3.57 11.07
N ALA A 144 0.51 3.88 9.81
CA ALA A 144 -0.45 4.02 8.73
C ALA A 144 -0.26 2.89 7.70
N VAL A 145 -1.32 2.53 6.99
CA VAL A 145 -1.24 1.67 5.81
C VAL A 145 -1.58 2.48 4.58
N MET A 146 -0.81 2.30 3.52
CA MET A 146 -1.09 2.87 2.19
C MET A 146 -0.94 1.78 1.13
N GLY A 147 -1.66 1.87 0.04
CA GLY A 147 -1.49 0.89 -1.03
C GLY A 147 -1.93 1.40 -2.38
N GLY A 148 -1.19 1.02 -3.44
CA GLY A 148 -1.51 1.36 -4.82
C GLY A 148 -2.24 0.22 -5.54
N SER A 149 -3.35 0.52 -6.25
CA SER A 149 -4.05 -0.48 -7.09
C SER A 149 -4.42 -1.75 -6.29
N ALA A 150 -3.89 -2.90 -6.66
CA ALA A 150 -4.04 -4.16 -5.93
C ALA A 150 -3.59 -4.04 -4.45
N GLY A 151 -2.55 -3.24 -4.15
CA GLY A 151 -2.12 -2.96 -2.78
C GLY A 151 -3.16 -2.17 -1.99
N GLY A 152 -3.86 -1.22 -2.62
CA GLY A 152 -5.01 -0.53 -2.02
C GLY A 152 -6.14 -1.51 -1.70
N MET A 153 -6.44 -2.44 -2.62
CA MET A 153 -7.40 -3.51 -2.38
C MET A 153 -6.98 -4.40 -1.20
N ALA A 154 -5.71 -4.78 -1.12
CA ALA A 154 -5.19 -5.56 0.00
C ALA A 154 -5.36 -4.83 1.34
N CYS A 155 -5.17 -3.49 1.36
CA CYS A 155 -5.40 -2.69 2.57
C CYS A 155 -6.87 -2.64 2.97
N PHE A 156 -7.82 -2.56 2.03
CA PHE A 156 -9.25 -2.69 2.35
C PHE A 156 -9.57 -4.01 3.04
N TYR A 157 -9.04 -5.13 2.52
CA TYR A 157 -9.23 -6.46 3.08
C TYR A 157 -8.51 -6.64 4.43
N LEU A 158 -7.33 -6.03 4.60
CA LEU A 158 -6.64 -5.98 5.89
C LEU A 158 -7.54 -5.35 6.96
N LEU A 159 -8.09 -4.16 6.67
CA LEU A 159 -8.87 -3.38 7.62
C LEU A 159 -10.22 -4.02 7.95
N GLU A 160 -10.80 -4.78 7.03
CA GLU A 160 -12.06 -5.51 7.27
C GLU A 160 -11.85 -6.80 8.06
N HIS A 161 -10.75 -7.55 7.79
CA HIS A 161 -10.64 -8.94 8.27
C HIS A 161 -9.67 -9.12 9.43
N TYR A 162 -8.84 -8.12 9.74
CA TYR A 162 -7.80 -8.22 10.77
C TYR A 162 -7.93 -7.10 11.79
N ASP A 163 -7.69 -7.46 13.05
CA ASP A 163 -7.61 -6.48 14.15
C ASP A 163 -6.25 -5.77 14.10
N VAL A 164 -6.23 -4.56 13.52
CA VAL A 164 -5.05 -3.71 13.39
C VAL A 164 -5.36 -2.30 13.88
N ASP A 165 -4.51 -1.76 14.76
CA ASP A 165 -4.59 -0.36 15.19
C ASP A 165 -3.71 0.50 14.26
N VAL A 166 -4.27 0.91 13.13
CA VAL A 166 -3.63 1.87 12.21
C VAL A 166 -4.34 3.22 12.28
N LYS A 167 -3.56 4.30 12.23
CA LYS A 167 -4.06 5.65 12.45
C LYS A 167 -4.61 6.31 11.20
N MET A 168 -4.22 5.82 10.03
CA MET A 168 -4.67 6.34 8.73
C MET A 168 -4.58 5.26 7.67
N PHE A 169 -5.53 5.26 6.73
CA PHE A 169 -5.48 4.50 5.49
C PHE A 169 -5.32 5.42 4.28
N GLY A 170 -4.33 5.15 3.43
CA GLY A 170 -4.13 5.83 2.15
C GLY A 170 -4.47 4.90 0.98
N ASN A 171 -5.65 5.07 0.38
CA ASN A 171 -6.04 4.34 -0.83
C ASN A 171 -5.53 5.06 -2.08
N CYS A 172 -4.52 4.51 -2.74
CA CYS A 172 -3.96 5.05 -3.97
C CYS A 172 -4.51 4.26 -5.16
N TRP A 173 -5.52 4.80 -5.88
CA TRP A 173 -6.15 4.20 -7.08
C TRP A 173 -6.54 2.71 -6.95
N GLY A 174 -6.88 2.28 -5.73
CA GLY A 174 -7.40 0.95 -5.42
C GLY A 174 -8.93 0.95 -5.30
N SER A 175 -9.52 -0.25 -5.16
CA SER A 175 -10.93 -0.43 -4.86
C SER A 175 -11.16 -1.83 -4.32
N PRO A 176 -12.10 -2.08 -3.39
CA PRO A 176 -12.47 -3.43 -2.94
C PRO A 176 -13.19 -4.28 -3.99
N ARG A 177 -13.46 -3.74 -5.15
CA ARG A 177 -13.90 -4.23 -6.47
C ARG A 177 -14.81 -5.48 -6.55
N TYR A 178 -14.57 -6.51 -5.74
CA TYR A 178 -15.23 -7.82 -5.95
C TYR A 178 -16.34 -8.14 -4.97
N GLN A 179 -16.41 -7.42 -3.86
CA GLN A 179 -17.44 -7.57 -2.83
C GLN A 179 -17.64 -6.27 -2.06
N PRO A 180 -18.81 -6.04 -1.49
CA PRO A 180 -19.01 -4.98 -0.51
C PRO A 180 -18.05 -5.17 0.67
N ILE A 181 -17.54 -4.06 1.20
CA ILE A 181 -16.66 -4.01 2.37
C ILE A 181 -17.34 -3.20 3.47
N ASP A 182 -17.31 -3.69 4.71
CA ASP A 182 -17.78 -2.92 5.85
C ASP A 182 -16.69 -1.94 6.31
N VAL A 183 -16.89 -0.67 5.99
CA VAL A 183 -15.94 0.40 6.34
C VAL A 183 -16.26 1.07 7.68
N SER A 184 -17.21 0.58 8.45
CA SER A 184 -17.71 1.23 9.68
C SER A 184 -16.64 1.38 10.78
N SER A 185 -15.62 0.55 10.77
CA SER A 185 -14.49 0.57 11.71
C SER A 185 -13.18 1.09 11.10
N PHE A 186 -13.22 1.61 9.87
CA PHE A 186 -12.00 2.08 9.20
C PHE A 186 -11.41 3.31 9.88
N PRO A 187 -10.09 3.45 9.87
CA PRO A 187 -9.42 4.66 10.30
C PRO A 187 -9.71 5.83 9.33
N PRO A 188 -9.33 7.07 9.68
CA PRO A 188 -9.32 8.18 8.74
C PRO A 188 -8.69 7.78 7.40
N THR A 189 -9.40 7.99 6.30
CA THR A 189 -9.06 7.46 4.97
C THR A 189 -8.89 8.56 3.94
N LEU A 190 -7.74 8.60 3.28
CA LEU A 190 -7.47 9.46 2.12
C LEU A 190 -7.42 8.60 0.86
N SER A 191 -8.29 8.88 -0.10
CA SER A 191 -8.28 8.25 -1.42
C SER A 191 -7.70 9.18 -2.48
N ILE A 192 -6.86 8.65 -3.38
CA ILE A 192 -6.32 9.36 -4.54
C ILE A 192 -6.69 8.55 -5.76
N HIS A 193 -7.40 9.16 -6.75
CA HIS A 193 -7.85 8.42 -7.92
C HIS A 193 -7.86 9.29 -9.18
N GLY A 194 -7.43 8.73 -10.31
CA GLY A 194 -7.53 9.38 -11.61
C GLY A 194 -8.94 9.29 -12.19
N THR A 195 -9.53 10.43 -12.63
CA THR A 195 -10.91 10.45 -13.12
C THR A 195 -11.10 9.75 -14.48
N ALA A 196 -10.01 9.45 -15.19
CA ALA A 196 -10.01 8.70 -16.45
C ALA A 196 -9.28 7.35 -16.32
N ASP A 197 -9.34 6.70 -15.14
CA ASP A 197 -8.69 5.43 -14.89
C ASP A 197 -9.37 4.27 -15.65
N PRO A 198 -8.69 3.63 -16.62
CA PRO A 198 -9.25 2.53 -17.38
C PRO A 198 -9.10 1.16 -16.70
N THR A 199 -8.28 1.06 -15.65
CA THR A 199 -7.93 -0.21 -14.97
C THR A 199 -8.83 -0.45 -13.75
N VAL A 200 -8.93 0.56 -12.89
CA VAL A 200 -9.87 0.61 -11.78
C VAL A 200 -10.77 1.83 -12.01
N PRO A 201 -11.94 1.65 -12.61
CA PRO A 201 -12.83 2.76 -12.93
C PRO A 201 -13.10 3.67 -11.72
N TYR A 202 -12.96 4.98 -11.93
CA TYR A 202 -13.15 6.00 -10.88
C TYR A 202 -14.51 5.89 -10.19
N GLU A 203 -15.53 5.48 -10.92
CA GLU A 203 -16.89 5.29 -10.43
C GLU A 203 -17.00 4.23 -9.33
N LEU A 204 -16.02 3.33 -9.21
CA LEU A 204 -15.97 2.34 -8.12
C LEU A 204 -15.57 2.96 -6.78
N GLU A 205 -14.96 4.14 -6.79
CA GLU A 205 -14.57 4.87 -5.59
C GLU A 205 -15.76 5.59 -4.95
N LEU A 206 -16.71 6.07 -5.74
CA LEU A 206 -17.80 6.93 -5.26
C LEU A 206 -18.70 6.26 -4.20
N PRO A 207 -19.18 5.02 -4.39
CA PRO A 207 -19.97 4.34 -3.36
C PRO A 207 -19.21 4.14 -2.03
N ILE A 208 -17.89 3.99 -2.09
CA ILE A 208 -17.04 3.82 -0.89
C ILE A 208 -16.98 5.14 -0.10
N GLN A 209 -16.89 6.27 -0.80
CA GLN A 209 -16.93 7.60 -0.18
C GLN A 209 -18.30 7.85 0.48
N ASP A 210 -19.40 7.41 -0.15
CA ASP A 210 -20.74 7.48 0.43
C ASP A 210 -20.86 6.61 1.70
N ASP A 211 -20.25 5.43 1.71
CA ASP A 211 -20.21 4.56 2.89
C ASP A 211 -19.35 5.17 4.02
N PHE A 212 -18.20 5.74 3.72
CA PHE A 212 -17.40 6.49 4.71
C PHE A 212 -18.21 7.63 5.34
N ALA A 213 -18.90 8.42 4.52
CA ALA A 213 -19.76 9.48 5.01
C ALA A 213 -20.91 8.96 5.89
N ARG A 214 -21.55 7.87 5.48
CA ARG A 214 -22.64 7.22 6.20
C ARG A 214 -22.25 6.72 7.58
N PHE A 215 -21.03 6.17 7.72
CA PHE A 215 -20.51 5.65 8.99
C PHE A 215 -19.73 6.70 9.80
N GLY A 216 -19.57 7.91 9.27
CA GLY A 216 -18.87 8.99 9.97
C GLY A 216 -17.34 8.80 10.01
N VAL A 217 -16.78 7.99 9.11
CA VAL A 217 -15.34 7.84 8.95
C VAL A 217 -14.77 9.13 8.35
N PRO A 218 -13.76 9.77 8.97
CA PRO A 218 -13.08 10.91 8.36
C PRO A 218 -12.49 10.50 7.01
N HIS A 219 -12.85 11.17 5.91
CA HIS A 219 -12.41 10.79 4.58
C HIS A 219 -12.25 11.99 3.65
N GLU A 220 -11.41 11.83 2.64
CA GLU A 220 -11.24 12.76 1.52
C GLU A 220 -10.92 11.98 0.25
N LEU A 221 -11.49 12.41 -0.88
CA LEU A 221 -11.16 11.89 -2.21
C LEU A 221 -10.44 12.98 -3.03
N VAL A 222 -9.17 12.77 -3.29
CA VAL A 222 -8.39 13.59 -4.23
C VAL A 222 -8.60 13.04 -5.64
N SER A 223 -9.51 13.68 -6.37
CA SER A 223 -9.77 13.37 -7.77
C SER A 223 -8.72 14.02 -8.67
N VAL A 224 -7.91 13.20 -9.34
CA VAL A 224 -6.88 13.68 -10.27
C VAL A 224 -7.48 13.77 -11.66
N GLU A 225 -7.91 14.97 -12.04
CA GLU A 225 -8.70 15.20 -13.26
C GLU A 225 -7.97 14.78 -14.54
N GLY A 226 -8.62 13.97 -15.37
CA GLY A 226 -8.11 13.46 -16.65
C GLY A 226 -6.97 12.46 -16.53
N ALA A 227 -6.53 12.14 -15.31
CA ALA A 227 -5.47 11.16 -15.09
C ALA A 227 -5.98 9.72 -15.23
N GLY A 228 -5.16 8.84 -15.77
CA GLY A 228 -5.39 7.40 -15.81
C GLY A 228 -4.98 6.71 -14.52
N HIS A 229 -4.82 5.39 -14.62
CA HIS A 229 -4.31 4.56 -13.51
C HIS A 229 -2.90 5.00 -13.10
N THR A 230 -2.56 4.93 -11.82
CA THR A 230 -1.25 5.34 -11.29
C THR A 230 -0.84 6.77 -11.69
N PRO A 231 -1.50 7.82 -11.16
CA PRO A 231 -1.36 9.21 -11.62
C PRO A 231 -0.04 9.88 -11.19
N MET A 232 1.11 9.22 -11.37
CA MET A 232 2.44 9.68 -10.93
C MET A 232 2.91 10.97 -11.61
N LYS A 233 2.40 11.28 -12.81
CA LYS A 233 2.68 12.58 -13.47
C LYS A 233 2.13 13.77 -12.68
N HIS A 234 1.14 13.53 -11.84
CA HIS A 234 0.48 14.52 -10.97
C HIS A 234 0.93 14.41 -9.52
N PHE A 235 1.99 13.64 -9.21
CA PHE A 235 2.45 13.38 -7.84
C PHE A 235 2.60 14.66 -7.01
N GLN A 236 3.19 15.69 -7.58
CA GLN A 236 3.43 16.96 -6.89
C GLN A 236 2.14 17.72 -6.51
N THR A 237 1.01 17.40 -7.15
CA THR A 237 -0.27 18.08 -6.84
C THR A 237 -0.98 17.47 -5.65
N TYR A 238 -0.80 16.17 -5.38
CA TYR A 238 -1.50 15.48 -4.31
C TYR A 238 -0.62 15.06 -3.12
N ILE A 239 0.71 14.96 -3.30
CA ILE A 239 1.58 14.57 -2.18
C ILE A 239 1.52 15.51 -0.97
N PRO A 240 1.32 16.85 -1.11
CA PRO A 240 1.12 17.70 0.05
C PRO A 240 -0.09 17.30 0.90
N THR A 241 -1.21 16.93 0.26
CA THR A 241 -2.41 16.43 0.95
C THR A 241 -2.13 15.12 1.68
N VAL A 242 -1.38 14.19 1.06
CA VAL A 242 -0.97 12.94 1.72
C VAL A 242 -0.19 13.24 3.02
N ILE A 243 0.79 14.14 2.95
CA ILE A 243 1.61 14.50 4.11
C ILE A 243 0.76 15.20 5.17
N GLU A 244 -0.15 16.11 4.78
CA GLU A 244 -1.06 16.79 5.71
C GLU A 244 -1.93 15.79 6.48
N TRP A 245 -2.49 14.78 5.78
CA TRP A 245 -3.30 13.73 6.39
C TRP A 245 -2.49 12.86 7.34
N LEU A 246 -1.29 12.44 6.92
CA LEU A 246 -0.37 11.69 7.79
C LEU A 246 0.00 12.52 9.03
N ASP A 247 0.37 13.79 8.87
CA ASP A 247 0.74 14.65 10.00
C ASP A 247 -0.42 14.84 10.98
N ARG A 248 -1.64 14.97 10.47
CA ARG A 248 -2.85 15.14 11.28
C ARG A 248 -3.16 13.91 12.15
N TYR A 249 -2.96 12.71 11.64
CA TYR A 249 -3.38 11.48 12.33
C TYR A 249 -2.22 10.68 12.93
N MET A 250 -0.98 10.97 12.53
CA MET A 250 0.21 10.23 12.95
C MET A 250 1.14 11.05 13.88
N LYS A 251 0.91 12.36 14.03
CA LYS A 251 1.76 13.23 14.87
C LYS A 251 0.94 14.04 15.89
N SER A 252 -0.32 13.67 16.10
CA SER A 252 -1.23 14.34 17.05
C SER A 252 -1.12 13.77 18.45
#